data_b4916f1ddaba6b9cb24a03ac73814b82
#
_entry.id   b4916f1ddaba6b9cb24a03ac73814b82
#
_cell.length_a   1.000
_cell.length_b   1.000
_cell.length_c   1.000
_cell.angle_alpha   90.00
_cell.angle_beta   90.00
_cell.angle_gamma   90.00
#
_symmetry.space_group_name_H-M   'P 1'
#
loop_
_entity.id
_entity.type
_entity.pdbx_description
1 polymer ?
#
loop_
_entity_poly.entity_id
_entity_poly.type
_entity_poly.pdbx_seq_one_letter_code
_entity_poly.pdbx_strand_id
1 'polypeptide(L)'
;MENEHFLAVFYKKRRFFVRLTVKKRIFGRTFITFARCKLLEMEQKFELIAKTFMGLEPVLAKELTQMGANDVEIGRRMVSFTGDKEMMYRANFQLHTAIRILKPIRHFRAKSADDVYEEIKKIDWTEFLGTDKTFTVDSVVFSEEFRHSKFVSYKVKDAIVDQFREKTGKRPNISVANPDIRLNMHIAEDKCTLSLDSSGESLHRRGYRQESVEAPLNEVLAAGMILLSGWQADTDFIDPMCGSGTLLIEAALIAKNMAPGLFRKEFAFEKWPDFDADLFDEIYNDESQEREFNHKIYGYDIDMKAVNTARMNVKAAGLSDIITVEQQDFKNFTQPANKSIMISNPPYGERISTPDLLGTYKMIGERLKHQFKGNDAWILSYREECFDQIGLKPSIKIPLYNGSLECEFRKYQMFDGKLKDFRSEGGVVKTEEEKRQMAEKHRFKKEREFKKRLEEKEENEEADILNFTFHKHDLGRNRGGHESFDRSGKDRKERKEFSKGDRKEFGKGKDRKDFKRGGKRDFSKGKDFGKKRRFDDDED
;
A
#
# COMPACT_ATOMS: atom_id res chain seq x y z
N MET A 1 -17.85 4.64 35.32
CA MET A 1 -16.71 5.09 36.14
C MET A 1 -15.59 4.07 36.32
N GLU A 2 -15.71 2.83 35.82
CA GLU A 2 -14.66 1.80 35.96
C GLU A 2 -13.72 1.66 34.77
N ASN A 3 -14.06 2.23 33.62
CA ASN A 3 -13.22 2.11 32.41
C ASN A 3 -12.16 3.22 32.22
N GLU A 4 -12.24 4.32 32.95
CA GLU A 4 -11.19 5.37 32.90
C GLU A 4 -9.92 4.97 33.66
N HIS A 5 -10.02 4.01 34.58
CA HIS A 5 -8.86 3.52 35.33
C HIS A 5 -8.00 2.52 34.54
N PHE A 6 -8.54 1.88 33.50
CA PHE A 6 -7.81 0.84 32.76
C PHE A 6 -6.80 1.44 31.75
N LEU A 7 -7.14 2.55 31.10
CA LEU A 7 -6.23 3.24 30.16
C LEU A 7 -5.11 4.01 30.90
N ALA A 8 -5.45 4.61 32.05
CA ALA A 8 -4.47 5.30 32.89
C ALA A 8 -3.47 4.35 33.59
N VAL A 9 -3.87 3.09 33.82
CA VAL A 9 -3.01 2.06 34.44
C VAL A 9 -2.00 1.48 33.44
N PHE A 10 -2.32 1.41 32.13
CA PHE A 10 -1.36 0.96 31.11
C PHE A 10 -0.28 2.02 30.84
N TYR A 11 -0.65 3.31 30.86
CA TYR A 11 0.30 4.43 30.75
C TYR A 11 1.19 4.57 31.99
N LYS A 12 0.66 4.26 33.20
CA LYS A 12 1.42 4.35 34.46
C LYS A 12 2.31 3.14 34.76
N LYS A 13 2.00 1.93 34.28
CA LYS A 13 2.80 0.75 34.59
C LYS A 13 4.16 0.69 33.92
N ARG A 14 4.34 1.30 32.73
CA ARG A 14 5.70 1.46 32.14
C ARG A 14 6.52 2.55 32.85
N ARG A 15 5.92 3.55 33.47
CA ARG A 15 6.63 4.61 34.21
C ARG A 15 7.18 4.20 35.59
N PHE A 16 6.82 3.06 36.13
CA PHE A 16 7.13 2.71 37.54
C PHE A 16 8.33 1.79 37.75
N PHE A 17 8.96 1.27 36.68
CA PHE A 17 10.08 0.32 36.83
C PHE A 17 11.49 0.94 36.73
N VAL A 18 11.65 2.22 36.48
CA VAL A 18 12.96 2.87 36.27
C VAL A 18 13.40 3.75 37.45
N ARG A 19 12.86 3.56 38.65
CA ARG A 19 13.32 4.32 39.82
C ARG A 19 13.77 3.44 40.96
N LEU A 20 14.79 2.61 40.72
CA LEU A 20 15.55 2.00 41.83
C LEU A 20 17.00 1.71 41.42
N THR A 21 17.88 2.45 42.09
CA THR A 21 19.27 2.15 42.41
C THR A 21 20.36 2.40 41.40
N VAL A 22 20.84 3.65 41.37
CA VAL A 22 22.27 3.88 41.16
C VAL A 22 22.93 4.07 42.54
N LYS A 23 23.50 3.02 43.08
CA LYS A 23 24.57 3.13 44.08
C LYS A 23 25.91 3.01 43.39
N LYS A 24 26.64 4.14 43.44
CA LYS A 24 28.01 4.32 42.97
C LYS A 24 29.01 3.34 43.64
N ARG A 25 29.92 2.87 42.80
CA ARG A 25 31.35 2.63 43.01
C ARG A 25 31.81 1.22 42.64
N ILE A 26 32.83 1.25 41.80
CA ILE A 26 33.76 0.21 41.36
C ILE A 26 33.44 -0.27 39.93
N PHE A 27 34.17 0.29 38.95
CA PHE A 27 34.58 -0.37 37.71
C PHE A 27 34.96 0.65 36.62
N GLY A 28 36.04 1.38 36.80
CA GLY A 28 36.57 2.34 35.79
C GLY A 28 37.14 1.68 34.52
N ARG A 29 37.42 0.38 34.51
CA ARG A 29 37.93 -0.31 33.30
C ARG A 29 36.89 -1.09 32.55
N THR A 30 35.89 -1.65 33.19
CA THR A 30 34.78 -2.38 32.55
C THR A 30 33.83 -1.43 31.84
N PHE A 31 33.63 -0.22 32.38
CA PHE A 31 32.77 0.81 31.78
C PHE A 31 33.28 1.35 30.44
N ILE A 32 34.61 1.49 30.31
CA ILE A 32 35.25 1.97 29.07
C ILE A 32 35.18 0.88 27.99
N THR A 33 35.29 -0.41 28.35
CA THR A 33 35.18 -1.52 27.41
C THR A 33 33.72 -1.70 26.96
N PHE A 34 32.76 -1.56 27.87
CA PHE A 34 31.33 -1.64 27.57
C PHE A 34 30.85 -0.46 26.72
N ALA A 35 31.28 0.76 27.04
CA ALA A 35 31.01 1.95 26.23
C ALA A 35 31.66 1.87 24.84
N ARG A 36 32.82 1.25 24.72
CA ARG A 36 33.53 1.06 23.45
C ARG A 36 32.92 -0.07 22.61
N CYS A 37 32.41 -1.14 23.23
CA CYS A 37 31.59 -2.14 22.54
C CYS A 37 30.24 -1.54 22.09
N LYS A 38 29.55 -0.77 22.94
CA LYS A 38 28.30 -0.09 22.59
C LYS A 38 28.48 0.94 21.47
N LEU A 39 29.60 1.68 21.44
CA LEU A 39 29.98 2.58 20.34
C LEU A 39 30.31 1.83 19.04
N LEU A 40 30.93 0.64 19.12
CA LEU A 40 31.23 -0.17 17.94
C LEU A 40 29.99 -0.87 17.38
N GLU A 41 29.02 -1.25 18.23
CA GLU A 41 27.72 -1.80 17.80
C GLU A 41 26.81 -0.71 17.21
N MET A 42 26.88 0.55 17.67
CA MET A 42 26.12 1.68 17.12
C MET A 42 26.61 2.13 15.73
N GLU A 43 27.86 1.77 15.33
CA GLU A 43 28.43 2.16 14.02
C GLU A 43 28.19 1.12 12.90
N GLN A 44 27.68 -0.07 13.20
CA GLN A 44 27.47 -1.09 12.17
C GLN A 44 26.22 -0.81 11.36
N LYS A 45 26.39 -0.16 10.22
CA LYS A 45 25.32 0.06 9.22
C LYS A 45 25.07 -1.21 8.41
N PHE A 46 23.83 -1.48 8.11
CA PHE A 46 23.38 -2.62 7.30
C PHE A 46 22.27 -2.20 6.36
N GLU A 47 22.05 -3.01 5.33
CA GLU A 47 20.95 -2.82 4.39
C GLU A 47 19.60 -3.05 5.07
N LEU A 48 18.63 -2.21 4.72
CA LEU A 48 17.24 -2.30 5.13
C LEU A 48 16.31 -2.11 3.92
N ILE A 49 15.16 -2.75 3.95
CA ILE A 49 14.15 -2.65 2.91
C ILE A 49 12.82 -2.27 3.56
N ALA A 50 12.32 -1.08 3.26
CA ALA A 50 10.97 -0.66 3.63
C ALA A 50 10.00 -1.02 2.51
N LYS A 51 9.00 -1.86 2.79
CA LYS A 51 7.92 -2.20 1.86
C LYS A 51 6.81 -1.16 1.93
N THR A 52 6.20 -0.85 0.77
CA THR A 52 5.08 0.09 0.68
C THR A 52 4.09 -0.32 -0.42
N PHE A 53 3.00 0.45 -0.58
CA PHE A 53 2.10 0.31 -1.72
C PHE A 53 2.69 0.96 -2.96
N MET A 54 2.28 0.44 -4.13
CA MET A 54 2.65 1.02 -5.42
C MET A 54 2.09 2.44 -5.54
N GLY A 55 2.96 3.38 -5.92
CA GLY A 55 2.67 4.81 -6.01
C GLY A 55 3.07 5.60 -4.75
N LEU A 56 3.39 4.94 -3.64
CA LEU A 56 3.87 5.59 -2.41
C LEU A 56 5.40 5.50 -2.22
N GLU A 57 6.12 4.85 -3.12
CA GLU A 57 7.57 4.70 -3.02
C GLU A 57 8.31 6.06 -2.93
N PRO A 58 7.95 7.11 -3.71
CA PRO A 58 8.60 8.41 -3.58
C PRO A 58 8.33 9.10 -2.25
N VAL A 59 7.12 8.89 -1.67
CA VAL A 59 6.77 9.45 -0.37
C VAL A 59 7.58 8.78 0.73
N LEU A 60 7.64 7.45 0.72
CA LEU A 60 8.44 6.67 1.67
C LEU A 60 9.94 7.01 1.58
N ALA A 61 10.48 7.18 0.37
CA ALA A 61 11.87 7.61 0.19
C ALA A 61 12.12 9.00 0.80
N LYS A 62 11.16 9.91 0.69
CA LYS A 62 11.24 11.24 1.32
C LYS A 62 11.21 11.13 2.85
N GLU A 63 10.32 10.33 3.43
CA GLU A 63 10.27 10.07 4.88
C GLU A 63 11.63 9.54 5.38
N LEU A 64 12.18 8.51 4.72
CA LEU A 64 13.48 7.91 5.05
C LEU A 64 14.64 8.93 4.96
N THR A 65 14.67 9.74 3.89
CA THR A 65 15.68 10.78 3.73
C THR A 65 15.59 11.84 4.82
N GLN A 66 14.38 12.25 5.20
CA GLN A 66 14.15 13.20 6.29
C GLN A 66 14.54 12.63 7.65
N MET A 67 14.43 11.32 7.85
CA MET A 67 14.87 10.60 9.04
C MET A 67 16.41 10.46 9.11
N GLY A 68 17.13 10.73 8.02
CA GLY A 68 18.58 10.63 7.94
C GLY A 68 19.10 9.27 7.47
N ALA A 69 18.26 8.45 6.83
CA ALA A 69 18.70 7.21 6.20
C ALA A 69 19.70 7.45 5.06
N ASN A 70 20.67 6.53 4.89
CA ASN A 70 21.67 6.60 3.83
C ASN A 70 21.25 5.72 2.64
N ASP A 71 21.82 5.97 1.47
CA ASP A 71 21.71 5.14 0.26
C ASP A 71 20.24 4.79 -0.08
N VAL A 72 19.36 5.79 -0.03
CA VAL A 72 17.92 5.62 -0.25
C VAL A 72 17.64 5.41 -1.72
N GLU A 73 17.22 4.20 -2.10
CA GLU A 73 16.93 3.81 -3.48
C GLU A 73 15.48 3.33 -3.63
N ILE A 74 14.79 3.89 -4.63
CA ILE A 74 13.40 3.54 -4.92
C ILE A 74 13.36 2.28 -5.79
N GLY A 75 12.71 1.22 -5.29
CA GLY A 75 12.38 0.01 -6.03
C GLY A 75 10.87 -0.13 -6.25
N ARG A 76 10.45 -1.27 -6.82
CA ARG A 76 9.03 -1.56 -7.03
C ARG A 76 8.36 -2.00 -5.72
N ARG A 77 7.43 -1.20 -5.20
CA ARG A 77 6.72 -1.42 -3.93
C ARG A 77 7.67 -1.53 -2.73
N MET A 78 8.81 -0.87 -2.81
CA MET A 78 9.82 -0.87 -1.75
C MET A 78 10.76 0.32 -1.91
N VAL A 79 11.45 0.63 -0.83
CA VAL A 79 12.61 1.52 -0.81
C VAL A 79 13.71 0.79 -0.03
N SER A 80 14.87 0.62 -0.64
CA SER A 80 16.08 0.14 0.07
C SER A 80 16.84 1.33 0.64
N PHE A 81 17.49 1.11 1.77
CA PHE A 81 18.30 2.13 2.43
C PHE A 81 19.31 1.48 3.37
N THR A 82 20.29 2.24 3.78
CA THR A 82 21.32 1.82 4.74
C THR A 82 21.13 2.56 6.06
N GLY A 83 21.16 1.83 7.16
CA GLY A 83 21.03 2.36 8.51
C GLY A 83 21.60 1.42 9.56
N ASP A 84 21.65 1.89 10.79
CA ASP A 84 22.02 1.11 11.97
C ASP A 84 20.77 0.55 12.70
N LYS A 85 20.98 0.04 13.91
CA LYS A 85 19.90 -0.50 14.76
C LYS A 85 18.90 0.59 15.16
N GLU A 86 19.37 1.80 15.47
CA GLU A 86 18.53 2.95 15.78
C GLU A 86 17.63 3.30 14.59
N MET A 87 18.21 3.39 13.39
CA MET A 87 17.46 3.67 12.17
C MET A 87 16.39 2.59 11.90
N MET A 88 16.69 1.30 12.14
CA MET A 88 15.72 0.23 11.99
C MET A 88 14.55 0.37 12.97
N TYR A 89 14.82 0.71 14.24
CA TYR A 89 13.78 0.94 15.25
C TYR A 89 12.92 2.16 14.90
N ARG A 90 13.56 3.29 14.56
CA ARG A 90 12.87 4.51 14.10
C ARG A 90 12.02 4.25 12.85
N ALA A 91 12.52 3.52 11.87
CA ALA A 91 11.80 3.19 10.65
C ALA A 91 10.51 2.40 10.93
N ASN A 92 10.55 1.43 11.87
CA ASN A 92 9.36 0.71 12.30
C ASN A 92 8.37 1.59 13.07
N PHE A 93 8.88 2.51 13.88
CA PHE A 93 8.09 3.30 14.83
C PHE A 93 7.50 4.55 14.20
N GLN A 94 8.25 5.27 13.36
CA GLN A 94 7.91 6.63 12.90
C GLN A 94 7.39 6.71 11.46
N LEU A 95 7.68 5.72 10.57
CA LEU A 95 7.25 5.81 9.17
C LEU A 95 5.74 5.65 9.01
N HIS A 96 5.11 6.63 8.36
CA HIS A 96 3.69 6.61 8.06
C HIS A 96 3.34 5.73 6.86
N THR A 97 4.24 5.66 5.84
CA THR A 97 3.95 5.01 4.57
C THR A 97 4.62 3.65 4.38
N ALA A 98 5.30 3.13 5.40
CA ALA A 98 5.85 1.78 5.39
C ALA A 98 4.81 0.72 5.83
N ILE A 99 4.84 -0.45 5.18
CA ILE A 99 4.04 -1.63 5.54
C ILE A 99 4.87 -2.60 6.39
N ARG A 100 6.15 -2.72 6.07
CA ARG A 100 7.13 -3.60 6.74
C ARG A 100 8.53 -3.05 6.56
N ILE A 101 9.37 -3.30 7.56
CA ILE A 101 10.81 -3.09 7.50
C ILE A 101 11.49 -4.45 7.57
N LEU A 102 12.28 -4.77 6.55
CA LEU A 102 13.00 -6.02 6.41
C LEU A 102 14.50 -5.75 6.54
N LYS A 103 15.21 -6.63 7.28
CA LYS A 103 16.66 -6.64 7.37
C LYS A 103 17.19 -7.82 6.55
N PRO A 104 17.72 -7.61 5.32
CA PRO A 104 18.37 -8.67 4.56
C PRO A 104 19.51 -9.30 5.34
N ILE A 105 19.56 -10.63 5.35
CA ILE A 105 20.65 -11.41 5.98
C ILE A 105 21.43 -12.23 4.96
N ARG A 106 20.83 -12.50 3.79
CA ARG A 106 21.50 -13.26 2.74
C ARG A 106 20.95 -12.89 1.36
N HIS A 107 21.86 -12.59 0.43
CA HIS A 107 21.57 -12.50 -1.01
C HIS A 107 22.26 -13.65 -1.73
N PHE A 108 21.55 -14.32 -2.62
CA PHE A 108 22.09 -15.42 -3.40
C PHE A 108 21.31 -15.61 -4.70
N ARG A 109 21.79 -16.50 -5.55
CA ARG A 109 21.06 -16.92 -6.75
C ARG A 109 20.67 -18.38 -6.61
N ALA A 110 19.46 -18.71 -7.05
CA ALA A 110 18.92 -20.07 -7.08
C ALA A 110 18.05 -20.25 -8.30
N LYS A 111 18.11 -21.43 -8.92
CA LYS A 111 17.26 -21.83 -10.05
C LYS A 111 16.26 -22.91 -9.66
N SER A 112 16.42 -23.50 -8.48
CA SER A 112 15.55 -24.53 -7.94
C SER A 112 15.30 -24.33 -6.46
N ALA A 113 14.26 -24.96 -5.94
CA ALA A 113 13.97 -24.96 -4.51
C ALA A 113 15.04 -25.73 -3.69
N ASP A 114 15.76 -26.66 -4.32
CA ASP A 114 16.87 -27.37 -3.69
C ASP A 114 18.10 -26.46 -3.55
N ASP A 115 18.37 -25.60 -4.55
CA ASP A 115 19.41 -24.57 -4.42
C ASP A 115 19.11 -23.63 -3.26
N VAL A 116 17.82 -23.24 -3.10
CA VAL A 116 17.38 -22.43 -1.94
C VAL A 116 17.68 -23.16 -0.64
N TYR A 117 17.31 -24.44 -0.53
CA TYR A 117 17.58 -25.24 0.67
C TYR A 117 19.07 -25.25 1.03
N GLU A 118 19.95 -25.52 0.04
CA GLU A 118 21.39 -25.59 0.26
C GLU A 118 21.99 -24.24 0.70
N GLU A 119 21.54 -23.11 0.09
CA GLU A 119 22.00 -21.77 0.48
C GLU A 119 21.54 -21.38 1.88
N ILE A 120 20.30 -21.71 2.25
CA ILE A 120 19.75 -21.43 3.57
C ILE A 120 20.44 -22.27 4.65
N LYS A 121 20.81 -23.51 4.35
CA LYS A 121 21.52 -24.40 5.26
C LYS A 121 22.94 -23.92 5.60
N LYS A 122 23.56 -23.06 4.76
CA LYS A 122 24.90 -22.48 5.02
C LYS A 122 24.90 -21.37 6.08
N ILE A 123 23.72 -20.81 6.43
CA ILE A 123 23.59 -19.75 7.43
C ILE A 123 23.65 -20.38 8.84
N ASP A 124 24.40 -19.81 9.76
CA ASP A 124 24.33 -20.25 11.15
C ASP A 124 23.08 -19.71 11.85
N TRP A 125 22.05 -20.55 11.90
CA TRP A 125 20.76 -20.18 12.46
C TRP A 125 20.78 -20.01 13.98
N THR A 126 21.84 -20.50 14.67
CA THR A 126 21.95 -20.33 16.12
C THR A 126 22.20 -18.89 16.55
N GLU A 127 22.64 -18.03 15.62
CA GLU A 127 22.78 -16.58 15.85
C GLU A 127 21.42 -15.86 15.93
N PHE A 128 20.39 -16.40 15.29
CA PHE A 128 19.07 -15.76 15.17
C PHE A 128 18.00 -16.43 16.01
N LEU A 129 18.12 -17.74 16.26
CA LEU A 129 17.02 -18.56 16.76
C LEU A 129 17.54 -19.62 17.73
N GLY A 130 16.86 -19.81 18.86
CA GLY A 130 17.06 -20.92 19.80
C GLY A 130 16.11 -22.09 19.53
N THR A 131 16.38 -23.24 20.12
CA THR A 131 15.52 -24.44 20.04
C THR A 131 14.20 -24.29 20.82
N ASP A 132 14.13 -23.33 21.74
CA ASP A 132 12.98 -22.94 22.56
C ASP A 132 12.10 -21.88 21.89
N LYS A 133 12.56 -21.28 20.79
CA LYS A 133 11.90 -20.22 20.06
C LYS A 133 11.08 -20.76 18.89
N THR A 134 10.18 -19.92 18.42
CA THR A 134 9.30 -20.19 17.29
C THR A 134 9.64 -19.30 16.10
N PHE A 135 9.43 -19.80 14.89
CA PHE A 135 9.63 -19.01 13.67
C PHE A 135 8.56 -19.28 12.60
N THR A 136 8.48 -18.40 11.63
CA THR A 136 7.72 -18.60 10.39
C THR A 136 8.48 -18.06 9.18
N VAL A 137 8.13 -18.57 8.01
CA VAL A 137 8.70 -18.12 6.72
C VAL A 137 7.58 -17.72 5.78
N ASP A 138 7.58 -16.45 5.40
CA ASP A 138 6.74 -15.92 4.34
C ASP A 138 7.56 -15.80 3.04
N SER A 139 7.02 -16.25 1.91
CA SER A 139 7.73 -16.16 0.62
C SER A 139 6.90 -15.38 -0.40
N VAL A 140 7.60 -14.53 -1.14
CA VAL A 140 7.07 -13.79 -2.29
C VAL A 140 7.92 -14.10 -3.49
N VAL A 141 7.30 -14.62 -4.54
CA VAL A 141 7.98 -15.15 -5.71
C VAL A 141 7.47 -14.48 -6.98
N PHE A 142 8.39 -13.97 -7.78
CA PHE A 142 8.19 -13.45 -9.13
C PHE A 142 9.21 -14.13 -10.05
N SER A 143 8.91 -15.35 -10.50
CA SER A 143 9.81 -16.16 -11.31
C SER A 143 9.02 -17.20 -12.09
N GLU A 144 9.46 -17.55 -13.28
CA GLU A 144 8.89 -18.66 -14.04
C GLU A 144 9.34 -20.03 -13.50
N GLU A 145 10.51 -20.09 -12.90
CA GLU A 145 11.11 -21.32 -12.32
C GLU A 145 10.44 -21.72 -11.01
N PHE A 146 10.11 -20.73 -10.17
CA PHE A 146 9.50 -20.93 -8.84
C PHE A 146 7.99 -20.70 -8.89
N ARG A 147 7.22 -21.73 -9.23
CA ARG A 147 5.75 -21.61 -9.42
C ARG A 147 4.93 -21.50 -8.13
N HIS A 148 5.47 -21.94 -6.99
CA HIS A 148 4.72 -22.02 -5.73
C HIS A 148 5.49 -21.40 -4.56
N SER A 149 5.10 -20.22 -4.13
CA SER A 149 5.71 -19.51 -2.98
C SER A 149 5.69 -20.34 -1.69
N LYS A 150 4.58 -21.06 -1.40
CA LYS A 150 4.48 -21.93 -0.22
C LYS A 150 5.53 -23.06 -0.22
N PHE A 151 5.86 -23.60 -1.38
CA PHE A 151 6.89 -24.65 -1.49
C PHE A 151 8.28 -24.11 -1.14
N VAL A 152 8.58 -22.88 -1.58
CA VAL A 152 9.81 -22.18 -1.18
C VAL A 152 9.86 -21.96 0.33
N SER A 153 8.75 -21.49 0.94
CA SER A 153 8.68 -21.34 2.41
C SER A 153 8.97 -22.66 3.14
N TYR A 154 8.46 -23.78 2.63
CA TYR A 154 8.73 -25.10 3.23
C TYR A 154 10.19 -25.51 3.10
N LYS A 155 10.83 -25.27 1.95
CA LYS A 155 12.26 -25.59 1.76
C LYS A 155 13.16 -24.75 2.69
N VAL A 156 12.88 -23.45 2.82
CA VAL A 156 13.58 -22.60 3.80
C VAL A 156 13.40 -23.13 5.22
N LYS A 157 12.16 -23.45 5.60
CA LYS A 157 11.85 -24.05 6.92
C LYS A 157 12.61 -25.36 7.13
N ASP A 158 12.60 -26.27 6.16
CA ASP A 158 13.24 -27.58 6.26
C ASP A 158 14.75 -27.43 6.43
N ALA A 159 15.41 -26.54 5.68
CA ALA A 159 16.84 -26.26 5.83
C ALA A 159 17.21 -25.79 7.24
N ILE A 160 16.40 -24.90 7.82
CA ILE A 160 16.59 -24.41 9.21
C ILE A 160 16.44 -25.56 10.22
N VAL A 161 15.34 -26.30 10.10
CA VAL A 161 15.02 -27.39 11.03
C VAL A 161 16.09 -28.50 10.97
N ASP A 162 16.54 -28.85 9.77
CA ASP A 162 17.54 -29.92 9.60
C ASP A 162 18.91 -29.50 10.13
N GLN A 163 19.33 -28.23 9.95
CA GLN A 163 20.55 -27.73 10.57
C GLN A 163 20.51 -27.83 12.10
N PHE A 164 19.38 -27.42 12.72
CA PHE A 164 19.22 -27.56 14.18
C PHE A 164 19.23 -29.00 14.63
N ARG A 165 18.58 -29.92 13.90
CA ARG A 165 18.63 -31.38 14.22
C ARG A 165 20.04 -31.94 14.16
N GLU A 166 20.80 -31.57 13.13
CA GLU A 166 22.20 -31.99 12.96
C GLU A 166 23.09 -31.44 14.06
N LYS A 167 22.94 -30.16 14.44
CA LYS A 167 23.79 -29.53 15.46
C LYS A 167 23.43 -29.90 16.91
N THR A 168 22.13 -30.02 17.20
CA THR A 168 21.63 -30.06 18.59
C THR A 168 20.76 -31.28 18.93
N GLY A 169 20.36 -32.08 17.93
CA GLY A 169 19.38 -33.16 18.07
C GLY A 169 17.94 -32.67 18.31
N LYS A 170 17.70 -31.35 18.39
CA LYS A 170 16.40 -30.72 18.63
C LYS A 170 16.02 -29.81 17.45
N ARG A 171 14.82 -29.34 17.43
CA ARG A 171 14.36 -28.38 16.40
C ARG A 171 13.54 -27.23 17.02
N PRO A 172 13.60 -26.02 16.47
CA PRO A 172 12.66 -24.94 16.80
C PRO A 172 11.27 -25.27 16.29
N ASN A 173 10.26 -24.69 16.93
CA ASN A 173 8.86 -24.87 16.55
C ASN A 173 8.40 -23.81 15.53
N ILE A 174 7.33 -24.13 14.80
CA ILE A 174 6.69 -23.19 13.87
C ILE A 174 5.49 -22.54 14.56
N SER A 175 5.41 -21.22 14.50
CA SER A 175 4.22 -20.46 14.87
C SER A 175 3.90 -19.47 13.75
N VAL A 176 2.72 -19.61 13.13
CA VAL A 176 2.29 -18.71 12.03
C VAL A 176 1.70 -17.42 12.60
N ALA A 177 0.93 -17.52 13.68
CA ALA A 177 0.19 -16.39 14.23
C ALA A 177 1.11 -15.40 14.96
N ASN A 178 1.94 -15.90 15.88
CA ASN A 178 2.83 -15.07 16.69
C ASN A 178 4.20 -15.73 16.85
N PRO A 179 5.05 -15.74 15.81
CA PRO A 179 6.40 -16.25 15.88
C PRO A 179 7.32 -15.31 16.65
N ASP A 180 8.39 -15.86 17.24
CA ASP A 180 9.50 -15.05 17.77
C ASP A 180 10.34 -14.47 16.64
N ILE A 181 10.58 -15.25 15.58
CA ILE A 181 11.32 -14.82 14.38
C ILE A 181 10.44 -15.00 13.14
N ARG A 182 10.26 -13.92 12.40
CA ARG A 182 9.58 -13.92 11.10
C ARG A 182 10.61 -13.71 10.00
N LEU A 183 10.64 -14.62 9.05
CA LEU A 183 11.52 -14.57 7.88
C LEU A 183 10.73 -14.23 6.64
N ASN A 184 11.33 -13.44 5.77
CA ASN A 184 10.79 -13.12 4.45
C ASN A 184 11.76 -13.58 3.37
N MET A 185 11.33 -14.49 2.52
CA MET A 185 12.05 -14.95 1.35
C MET A 185 11.48 -14.29 0.10
N HIS A 186 12.26 -13.44 -0.54
CA HIS A 186 11.89 -12.78 -1.79
C HIS A 186 12.70 -13.36 -2.94
N ILE A 187 12.01 -13.80 -3.99
CA ILE A 187 12.62 -14.29 -5.24
C ILE A 187 12.12 -13.43 -6.39
N ALA A 188 13.06 -12.85 -7.13
CA ALA A 188 12.82 -12.15 -8.39
C ALA A 188 13.69 -12.80 -9.46
N GLU A 189 13.06 -13.52 -10.38
CA GLU A 189 13.71 -14.42 -11.31
C GLU A 189 14.62 -15.43 -10.56
N ASP A 190 15.95 -15.35 -10.72
CA ASP A 190 16.94 -16.17 -10.02
C ASP A 190 17.55 -15.48 -8.79
N LYS A 191 17.21 -14.22 -8.52
CA LYS A 191 17.75 -13.43 -7.42
C LYS A 191 16.93 -13.66 -6.16
N CYS A 192 17.58 -14.15 -5.14
CA CYS A 192 16.99 -14.53 -3.86
C CYS A 192 17.50 -13.61 -2.75
N THR A 193 16.58 -13.10 -1.95
CA THR A 193 16.87 -12.31 -0.76
C THR A 193 16.13 -12.89 0.42
N LEU A 194 16.87 -13.35 1.43
CA LEU A 194 16.32 -13.75 2.72
C LEU A 194 16.50 -12.61 3.71
N SER A 195 15.42 -12.23 4.38
CA SER A 195 15.39 -11.13 5.34
C SER A 195 14.72 -11.54 6.65
N LEU A 196 15.16 -10.92 7.75
CA LEU A 196 14.40 -10.86 8.99
C LEU A 196 13.32 -9.78 8.85
N ASP A 197 12.10 -10.06 9.27
CA ASP A 197 11.01 -9.09 9.36
C ASP A 197 11.04 -8.44 10.75
N SER A 198 11.48 -7.18 10.82
CA SER A 198 11.58 -6.45 12.08
C SER A 198 10.23 -5.89 12.57
N SER A 199 9.23 -5.82 11.71
CA SER A 199 7.93 -5.23 12.02
C SER A 199 6.97 -6.21 12.71
N GLY A 200 6.97 -7.48 12.30
CA GLY A 200 6.04 -8.50 12.78
C GLY A 200 4.66 -8.37 12.14
N GLU A 201 3.67 -7.89 12.86
CA GLU A 201 2.39 -7.50 12.28
C GLU A 201 2.59 -6.31 11.34
N SER A 202 1.83 -6.28 10.22
CA SER A 202 1.99 -5.20 9.24
C SER A 202 1.79 -3.82 9.88
N LEU A 203 2.65 -2.85 9.53
CA LEU A 203 2.69 -1.52 10.15
C LEU A 203 1.43 -0.69 9.93
N HIS A 204 0.59 -1.02 8.91
CA HIS A 204 -0.71 -0.37 8.76
C HIS A 204 -1.63 -0.63 9.96
N ARG A 205 -1.47 -1.76 10.67
CA ARG A 205 -2.19 -2.03 11.91
C ARG A 205 -1.57 -1.22 13.04
N ARG A 206 -1.96 0.06 13.10
CA ARG A 206 -1.43 1.01 14.08
C ARG A 206 -1.75 0.62 15.52
N GLY A 207 -2.95 0.05 15.73
CA GLY A 207 -3.45 -0.33 17.07
C GLY A 207 -4.58 0.57 17.60
N TYR A 208 -4.78 1.77 17.05
CA TYR A 208 -5.85 2.67 17.47
C TYR A 208 -7.25 2.23 17.00
N ARG A 209 -7.35 1.41 15.96
CA ARG A 209 -8.64 0.95 15.42
C ARG A 209 -9.27 -0.08 16.36
N GLN A 210 -10.34 0.32 17.05
CA GLN A 210 -11.12 -0.56 17.90
C GLN A 210 -12.21 -1.27 17.11
N GLU A 211 -12.89 -0.51 16.23
CA GLU A 211 -13.93 -1.02 15.35
C GLU A 211 -13.71 -0.52 13.92
N SER A 212 -14.31 -1.20 12.97
CA SER A 212 -14.29 -0.80 11.57
C SER A 212 -15.69 -0.87 10.95
N VAL A 213 -15.94 0.02 10.00
CA VAL A 213 -17.05 -0.10 9.07
C VAL A 213 -16.70 -1.12 7.99
N GLU A 214 -17.66 -1.44 7.12
CA GLU A 214 -17.41 -2.24 5.94
C GLU A 214 -16.33 -1.56 5.06
N ALA A 215 -15.30 -2.33 4.68
CA ALA A 215 -14.20 -1.88 3.80
C ALA A 215 -13.46 -0.59 4.23
N PRO A 216 -12.85 -0.54 5.41
CA PRO A 216 -12.11 0.62 5.86
C PRO A 216 -10.90 0.90 4.97
N LEU A 217 -10.56 2.20 4.80
CA LEU A 217 -9.33 2.60 4.13
C LEU A 217 -8.11 2.10 4.92
N ASN A 218 -7.08 1.63 4.21
CA ASN A 218 -5.83 1.22 4.83
C ASN A 218 -5.08 2.45 5.37
N GLU A 219 -4.51 2.37 6.56
CA GLU A 219 -3.86 3.47 7.27
C GLU A 219 -2.63 4.00 6.51
N VAL A 220 -1.81 3.11 5.94
CA VAL A 220 -0.64 3.49 5.12
C VAL A 220 -1.07 4.22 3.84
N LEU A 221 -2.17 3.77 3.21
CA LEU A 221 -2.71 4.47 2.04
C LEU A 221 -3.27 5.84 2.43
N ALA A 222 -4.00 5.93 3.54
CA ALA A 222 -4.53 7.20 4.04
C ALA A 222 -3.41 8.22 4.33
N ALA A 223 -2.37 7.80 5.06
CA ALA A 223 -1.19 8.63 5.31
C ALA A 223 -0.51 9.05 4.00
N GLY A 224 -0.35 8.11 3.06
CA GLY A 224 0.21 8.39 1.74
C GLY A 224 -0.60 9.42 0.95
N MET A 225 -1.93 9.33 0.97
CA MET A 225 -2.81 10.32 0.34
C MET A 225 -2.62 11.72 0.94
N ILE A 226 -2.52 11.83 2.26
CA ILE A 226 -2.32 13.10 2.96
C ILE A 226 -0.95 13.69 2.58
N LEU A 227 0.12 12.91 2.64
CA LEU A 227 1.47 13.36 2.28
C LEU A 227 1.59 13.74 0.78
N LEU A 228 0.92 13.00 -0.12
CA LEU A 228 0.85 13.29 -1.55
C LEU A 228 0.04 14.55 -1.86
N SER A 229 -0.94 14.90 -1.02
CA SER A 229 -1.72 16.13 -1.20
C SER A 229 -0.88 17.39 -1.03
N GLY A 230 0.26 17.28 -0.34
CA GLY A 230 1.14 18.39 -0.01
C GLY A 230 0.65 19.23 1.18
N TRP A 231 -0.37 18.79 1.92
CA TRP A 231 -0.84 19.47 3.13
C TRP A 231 0.27 19.53 4.19
N GLN A 232 0.51 20.73 4.72
CA GLN A 232 1.58 21.00 5.68
C GLN A 232 1.03 21.20 7.11
N ALA A 233 -0.21 20.83 7.38
CA ALA A 233 -0.92 21.11 8.64
C ALA A 233 -1.04 22.63 8.94
N ASP A 234 -1.11 23.44 7.91
CA ASP A 234 -1.22 24.89 7.96
C ASP A 234 -2.66 25.41 7.76
N THR A 235 -3.60 24.48 7.66
CA THR A 235 -5.04 24.73 7.46
C THR A 235 -5.85 23.64 8.12
N ASP A 236 -7.16 23.84 8.26
CA ASP A 236 -8.07 22.80 8.69
C ASP A 236 -8.13 21.65 7.66
N PHE A 237 -8.45 20.45 8.16
CA PHE A 237 -8.61 19.25 7.35
C PHE A 237 -10.04 18.76 7.39
N ILE A 238 -10.60 18.33 6.25
CA ILE A 238 -11.99 17.90 6.14
C ILE A 238 -12.08 16.58 5.38
N ASP A 239 -12.77 15.60 5.98
CA ASP A 239 -13.25 14.40 5.27
C ASP A 239 -14.77 14.29 5.41
N PRO A 240 -15.55 14.63 4.37
CA PRO A 240 -17.02 14.64 4.43
C PRO A 240 -17.69 13.27 4.29
N MET A 241 -16.91 12.19 4.13
CA MET A 241 -17.37 10.80 4.06
C MET A 241 -16.37 9.90 4.80
N CYS A 242 -16.18 10.20 6.10
CA CYS A 242 -15.02 9.74 6.88
C CYS A 242 -15.05 8.26 7.27
N GLY A 243 -16.19 7.58 7.14
CA GLY A 243 -16.32 6.19 7.51
C GLY A 243 -15.87 5.93 8.95
N SER A 244 -14.86 5.09 9.14
CA SER A 244 -14.27 4.76 10.45
C SER A 244 -13.23 5.79 10.95
N GLY A 245 -13.04 6.93 10.25
CA GLY A 245 -12.18 8.02 10.67
C GLY A 245 -10.69 7.83 10.35
N THR A 246 -10.32 6.93 9.45
CA THR A 246 -8.90 6.64 9.15
C THR A 246 -8.15 7.87 8.65
N LEU A 247 -8.69 8.61 7.65
CA LEU A 247 -8.05 9.83 7.15
C LEU A 247 -7.91 10.90 8.24
N LEU A 248 -8.90 11.04 9.12
CA LEU A 248 -8.87 12.01 10.21
C LEU A 248 -7.73 11.74 11.19
N ILE A 249 -7.59 10.46 11.60
CA ILE A 249 -6.57 10.06 12.58
C ILE A 249 -5.18 10.16 11.95
N GLU A 250 -4.95 9.65 10.74
CA GLU A 250 -3.65 9.76 10.07
C GLU A 250 -3.29 11.23 9.79
N ALA A 251 -4.28 12.11 9.48
CA ALA A 251 -4.05 13.55 9.35
C ALA A 251 -3.59 14.17 10.67
N ALA A 252 -4.20 13.80 11.79
CA ALA A 252 -3.82 14.28 13.11
C ALA A 252 -2.40 13.82 13.51
N LEU A 253 -2.06 12.54 13.25
CA LEU A 253 -0.72 12.02 13.51
C LEU A 253 0.35 12.78 12.70
N ILE A 254 0.09 13.03 11.41
CA ILE A 254 0.98 13.79 10.54
C ILE A 254 1.07 15.25 10.98
N ALA A 255 -0.07 15.88 11.33
CA ALA A 255 -0.11 17.27 11.76
C ALA A 255 0.70 17.50 13.04
N LYS A 256 0.54 16.63 14.02
CA LYS A 256 1.27 16.68 15.30
C LYS A 256 2.67 16.06 15.23
N ASN A 257 3.05 15.47 14.12
CA ASN A 257 4.27 14.67 13.94
C ASN A 257 4.40 13.56 14.98
N MET A 258 3.29 12.90 15.30
CA MET A 258 3.23 11.77 16.21
C MET A 258 3.58 10.48 15.49
N ALA A 259 4.37 9.64 16.12
CA ALA A 259 4.77 8.36 15.54
C ALA A 259 3.57 7.40 15.42
N PRO A 260 3.29 6.82 14.24
CA PRO A 260 2.18 5.89 14.05
C PRO A 260 2.36 4.57 14.82
N GLY A 261 3.58 4.27 15.27
CA GLY A 261 3.92 3.11 16.09
C GLY A 261 3.50 3.19 17.57
N LEU A 262 3.10 4.36 18.07
CA LEU A 262 2.73 4.60 19.48
C LEU A 262 1.63 3.67 20.01
N PHE A 263 0.70 3.27 19.15
CA PHE A 263 -0.46 2.47 19.53
C PHE A 263 -0.24 0.96 19.39
N ARG A 264 0.93 0.55 18.89
CA ARG A 264 1.25 -0.87 18.67
C ARG A 264 1.60 -1.54 19.99
N LYS A 265 1.26 -2.82 20.08
CA LYS A 265 1.57 -3.64 21.26
C LYS A 265 3.04 -4.05 21.29
N GLU A 266 3.58 -4.44 20.14
CA GLU A 266 4.95 -4.94 19.99
C GLU A 266 5.42 -4.83 18.53
N PHE A 267 6.72 -4.88 18.34
CA PHE A 267 7.38 -5.10 17.06
C PHE A 267 8.15 -6.44 17.10
N ALA A 268 8.40 -7.07 15.94
CA ALA A 268 9.10 -8.35 15.93
C ALA A 268 10.55 -8.24 16.41
N PHE A 269 11.22 -7.12 16.17
CA PHE A 269 12.59 -6.91 16.63
C PHE A 269 12.74 -6.94 18.16
N GLU A 270 11.67 -6.68 18.93
CA GLU A 270 11.68 -6.76 20.40
C GLU A 270 11.93 -8.19 20.91
N LYS A 271 11.69 -9.21 20.08
CA LYS A 271 11.92 -10.63 20.39
C LYS A 271 13.29 -11.15 19.95
N TRP A 272 14.07 -10.32 19.25
CA TRP A 272 15.37 -10.72 18.73
C TRP A 272 16.42 -10.80 19.83
N PRO A 273 17.41 -11.70 19.71
CA PRO A 273 18.47 -11.86 20.73
C PRO A 273 19.28 -10.58 20.98
N ASP A 274 19.44 -9.75 19.95
CA ASP A 274 20.20 -8.51 19.96
C ASP A 274 19.36 -7.25 20.23
N PHE A 275 18.13 -7.40 20.73
CA PHE A 275 17.25 -6.28 21.05
C PHE A 275 17.86 -5.36 22.13
N ASP A 276 17.98 -4.07 21.83
CA ASP A 276 18.41 -3.03 22.77
C ASP A 276 17.19 -2.27 23.30
N ALA A 277 16.75 -2.67 24.50
CA ALA A 277 15.55 -2.11 25.13
C ALA A 277 15.76 -0.64 25.56
N ASP A 278 16.97 -0.29 26.00
CA ASP A 278 17.28 1.08 26.44
C ASP A 278 17.20 2.04 25.24
N LEU A 279 17.79 1.66 24.10
CA LEU A 279 17.74 2.43 22.86
C LEU A 279 16.29 2.57 22.36
N PHE A 280 15.49 1.50 22.41
CA PHE A 280 14.10 1.59 21.96
C PHE A 280 13.24 2.41 22.91
N ASP A 281 13.48 2.35 24.23
CA ASP A 281 12.80 3.20 25.21
C ASP A 281 13.13 4.70 25.02
N GLU A 282 14.35 5.05 24.63
CA GLU A 282 14.73 6.41 24.24
C GLU A 282 13.93 6.87 23.02
N ILE A 283 13.84 6.05 21.96
CA ILE A 283 13.07 6.37 20.73
C ILE A 283 11.57 6.48 21.04
N TYR A 284 11.04 5.55 21.84
CA TYR A 284 9.61 5.49 22.16
C TYR A 284 9.14 6.70 22.97
N ASN A 285 9.99 7.23 23.84
CA ASN A 285 9.67 8.37 24.72
C ASN A 285 10.16 9.72 24.17
N ASP A 286 10.73 9.76 22.96
CA ASP A 286 11.20 11.00 22.34
C ASP A 286 10.01 11.74 21.70
N GLU A 287 9.46 12.71 22.44
CA GLU A 287 8.40 13.62 21.97
C GLU A 287 8.99 14.94 21.40
N SER A 288 10.34 15.06 21.26
CA SER A 288 11.02 16.32 20.89
C SER A 288 10.65 16.83 19.50
N GLN A 289 10.19 15.94 18.63
CA GLN A 289 9.77 16.25 17.27
C GLN A 289 8.26 16.47 17.13
N GLU A 290 7.48 16.29 18.21
CA GLU A 290 6.05 16.57 18.17
C GLU A 290 5.77 18.07 18.01
N ARG A 291 4.69 18.40 17.33
CA ARG A 291 4.29 19.77 17.01
C ARG A 291 2.93 20.10 17.57
N GLU A 292 2.71 21.35 17.93
CA GLU A 292 1.38 21.88 18.18
C GLU A 292 0.62 22.03 16.85
N PHE A 293 -0.63 21.63 16.85
CA PHE A 293 -1.53 21.79 15.73
C PHE A 293 -2.66 22.74 16.12
N ASN A 294 -2.63 23.97 15.58
CA ASN A 294 -3.53 25.07 15.92
C ASN A 294 -4.78 25.15 15.03
N HIS A 295 -5.02 24.13 14.22
CA HIS A 295 -6.17 23.97 13.35
C HIS A 295 -7.08 22.85 13.84
N LYS A 296 -8.15 22.55 13.12
CA LYS A 296 -9.10 21.49 13.42
C LYS A 296 -9.21 20.49 12.27
N ILE A 297 -9.59 19.28 12.62
CA ILE A 297 -9.89 18.20 11.70
C ILE A 297 -11.36 17.85 11.85
N TYR A 298 -12.10 17.93 10.73
CA TYR A 298 -13.53 17.69 10.69
C TYR A 298 -13.84 16.44 9.88
N GLY A 299 -14.57 15.52 10.48
CA GLY A 299 -15.10 14.32 9.86
C GLY A 299 -16.61 14.33 9.84
N TYR A 300 -17.18 13.98 8.71
CA TYR A 300 -18.62 13.83 8.56
C TYR A 300 -18.94 12.49 7.90
N ASP A 301 -20.08 11.93 8.25
CA ASP A 301 -20.64 10.78 7.55
C ASP A 301 -22.17 10.82 7.66
N ILE A 302 -22.86 10.29 6.68
CA ILE A 302 -24.33 10.18 6.69
C ILE A 302 -24.80 9.07 7.63
N ASP A 303 -23.98 8.03 7.81
CA ASP A 303 -24.30 6.88 8.64
C ASP A 303 -23.85 7.12 10.10
N MET A 304 -24.80 7.18 11.03
CA MET A 304 -24.53 7.33 12.45
C MET A 304 -23.65 6.20 13.01
N LYS A 305 -23.71 4.99 12.45
CA LYS A 305 -22.84 3.89 12.86
C LYS A 305 -21.38 4.21 12.51
N ALA A 306 -21.13 4.73 11.31
CA ALA A 306 -19.80 5.16 10.89
C ALA A 306 -19.28 6.29 11.79
N VAL A 307 -20.11 7.30 12.09
CA VAL A 307 -19.79 8.40 13.00
C VAL A 307 -19.38 7.88 14.39
N ASN A 308 -20.16 6.97 14.95
CA ASN A 308 -19.86 6.40 16.27
C ASN A 308 -18.55 5.58 16.25
N THR A 309 -18.34 4.78 15.20
CA THR A 309 -17.09 4.04 15.00
C THR A 309 -15.89 4.99 14.88
N ALA A 310 -16.01 6.07 14.11
CA ALA A 310 -14.96 7.07 13.97
C ALA A 310 -14.65 7.75 15.32
N ARG A 311 -15.68 8.15 16.08
CA ARG A 311 -15.51 8.74 17.43
C ARG A 311 -14.79 7.77 18.39
N MET A 312 -15.12 6.48 18.36
CA MET A 312 -14.44 5.47 19.18
C MET A 312 -12.97 5.35 18.83
N ASN A 313 -12.64 5.28 17.53
CA ASN A 313 -11.26 5.20 17.06
C ASN A 313 -10.47 6.48 17.38
N VAL A 314 -11.07 7.66 17.19
CA VAL A 314 -10.47 8.96 17.56
C VAL A 314 -10.17 9.04 19.06
N LYS A 315 -11.12 8.59 19.89
CA LYS A 315 -10.92 8.52 21.35
C LYS A 315 -9.81 7.53 21.71
N ALA A 316 -9.76 6.37 21.07
CA ALA A 316 -8.70 5.37 21.29
C ALA A 316 -7.31 5.89 20.89
N ALA A 317 -7.25 6.76 19.89
CA ALA A 317 -6.03 7.46 19.48
C ALA A 317 -5.68 8.66 20.37
N GLY A 318 -6.54 9.08 21.31
CA GLY A 318 -6.30 10.23 22.18
C GLY A 318 -6.37 11.58 21.46
N LEU A 319 -7.08 11.68 20.33
CA LEU A 319 -7.08 12.84 19.42
C LEU A 319 -8.42 13.63 19.43
N SER A 320 -9.25 13.44 20.45
CA SER A 320 -10.58 14.05 20.54
C SER A 320 -10.56 15.57 20.73
N ASP A 321 -9.43 16.14 21.09
CA ASP A 321 -9.22 17.59 21.27
C ASP A 321 -9.12 18.35 19.94
N ILE A 322 -8.61 17.70 18.90
CA ILE A 322 -8.37 18.30 17.58
C ILE A 322 -9.28 17.74 16.48
N ILE A 323 -9.90 16.57 16.67
CA ILE A 323 -10.79 15.92 15.70
C ILE A 323 -12.24 16.02 16.15
N THR A 324 -13.09 16.60 15.33
CA THR A 324 -14.55 16.64 15.49
C THR A 324 -15.22 15.74 14.47
N VAL A 325 -16.10 14.82 14.92
CA VAL A 325 -16.83 13.93 14.01
C VAL A 325 -18.33 14.10 14.23
N GLU A 326 -19.07 14.41 13.17
CA GLU A 326 -20.51 14.68 13.23
C GLU A 326 -21.29 13.93 12.15
N GLN A 327 -22.56 13.64 12.45
CA GLN A 327 -23.45 13.08 11.43
C GLN A 327 -23.93 14.20 10.51
N GLN A 328 -23.61 14.12 9.23
CA GLN A 328 -24.07 15.07 8.24
C GLN A 328 -24.07 14.44 6.83
N ASP A 329 -25.16 14.67 6.08
CA ASP A 329 -25.19 14.40 4.66
C ASP A 329 -24.38 15.46 3.92
N PHE A 330 -23.41 15.06 3.12
CA PHE A 330 -22.53 15.96 2.39
C PHE A 330 -23.28 16.95 1.50
N LYS A 331 -24.46 16.60 1.01
CA LYS A 331 -25.29 17.52 0.22
C LYS A 331 -25.75 18.78 1.01
N ASN A 332 -25.75 18.70 2.34
CA ASN A 332 -26.09 19.82 3.23
C ASN A 332 -24.86 20.47 3.86
N PHE A 333 -23.66 20.00 3.50
CA PHE A 333 -22.41 20.47 4.08
C PHE A 333 -22.18 21.95 3.78
N THR A 334 -21.77 22.67 4.82
CA THR A 334 -21.24 24.03 4.74
C THR A 334 -19.84 24.02 5.33
N GLN A 335 -18.91 24.71 4.68
CA GLN A 335 -17.51 24.71 5.11
C GLN A 335 -17.37 25.36 6.50
N PRO A 336 -16.78 24.68 7.49
CA PRO A 336 -16.68 25.19 8.86
C PRO A 336 -15.58 26.25 9.03
N ALA A 337 -14.60 26.29 8.11
CA ALA A 337 -13.42 27.14 8.19
C ALA A 337 -13.19 27.93 6.90
N ASN A 338 -12.49 29.06 7.03
CA ASN A 338 -12.20 29.94 5.89
C ASN A 338 -11.20 29.30 4.92
N LYS A 339 -10.23 28.54 5.42
CA LYS A 339 -9.24 27.83 4.64
C LYS A 339 -9.06 26.40 5.15
N SER A 340 -9.20 25.46 4.24
CA SER A 340 -9.13 24.04 4.56
C SER A 340 -8.65 23.23 3.36
N ILE A 341 -8.21 22.00 3.61
CA ILE A 341 -8.06 20.98 2.58
C ILE A 341 -9.13 19.91 2.78
N MET A 342 -9.74 19.45 1.69
CA MET A 342 -10.61 18.28 1.72
C MET A 342 -9.89 17.09 1.12
N ILE A 343 -9.83 15.98 1.85
CA ILE A 343 -9.36 14.70 1.31
C ILE A 343 -10.41 13.65 1.65
N SER A 344 -10.91 12.95 0.65
CA SER A 344 -11.98 11.98 0.85
C SER A 344 -11.82 10.72 -0.01
N ASN A 345 -12.31 9.63 0.54
CA ASN A 345 -12.45 8.33 -0.11
C ASN A 345 -13.94 7.95 -0.17
N PRO A 346 -14.74 8.56 -1.08
CA PRO A 346 -16.16 8.28 -1.20
C PRO A 346 -16.40 6.82 -1.66
N PRO A 347 -17.61 6.27 -1.44
CA PRO A 347 -17.95 4.95 -1.95
C PRO A 347 -17.88 4.91 -3.49
N TYR A 348 -17.34 3.84 -4.05
CA TYR A 348 -17.25 3.63 -5.51
C TYR A 348 -17.90 2.31 -5.96
N GLY A 349 -18.79 1.74 -5.11
CA GLY A 349 -19.73 0.69 -5.49
C GLY A 349 -19.17 -0.73 -5.55
N GLU A 350 -17.97 -0.98 -5.05
CA GLU A 350 -17.39 -2.33 -5.00
C GLU A 350 -17.77 -3.09 -3.71
N ARG A 351 -17.56 -2.45 -2.57
CA ARG A 351 -17.77 -3.06 -1.26
C ARG A 351 -18.97 -2.45 -0.54
N ILE A 352 -19.24 -1.19 -0.81
CA ILE A 352 -20.39 -0.46 -0.27
C ILE A 352 -21.34 -0.19 -1.44
N SER A 353 -22.52 -0.83 -1.43
CA SER A 353 -23.55 -0.56 -2.43
C SER A 353 -24.20 0.79 -2.16
N THR A 354 -24.06 1.70 -3.10
CA THR A 354 -24.73 2.99 -3.07
C THR A 354 -25.85 2.97 -4.12
N PRO A 355 -27.13 3.18 -3.76
CA PRO A 355 -28.24 3.09 -4.69
C PRO A 355 -28.12 4.04 -5.89
N ASP A 356 -27.57 5.23 -5.68
CA ASP A 356 -27.28 6.21 -6.74
C ASP A 356 -25.82 6.67 -6.64
N LEU A 357 -24.91 5.83 -7.11
CA LEU A 357 -23.48 6.10 -7.09
C LEU A 357 -23.11 7.34 -7.95
N LEU A 358 -23.63 7.40 -9.17
CA LEU A 358 -23.34 8.50 -10.09
C LEU A 358 -23.93 9.83 -9.59
N GLY A 359 -25.13 9.80 -9.00
CA GLY A 359 -25.73 10.96 -8.34
C GLY A 359 -24.91 11.45 -7.16
N THR A 360 -24.28 10.54 -6.40
CA THR A 360 -23.35 10.90 -5.31
C THR A 360 -22.16 11.71 -5.83
N TYR A 361 -21.50 11.26 -6.90
CA TYR A 361 -20.37 12.00 -7.48
C TYR A 361 -20.78 13.32 -8.14
N LYS A 362 -21.97 13.38 -8.75
CA LYS A 362 -22.53 14.64 -9.23
C LYS A 362 -22.77 15.61 -8.07
N MET A 363 -23.33 15.15 -6.96
CA MET A 363 -23.53 15.95 -5.75
C MET A 363 -22.20 16.43 -5.18
N ILE A 364 -21.15 15.58 -5.12
CA ILE A 364 -19.80 16.00 -4.74
C ILE A 364 -19.33 17.16 -5.59
N GLY A 365 -19.42 17.05 -6.92
CA GLY A 365 -19.03 18.12 -7.85
C GLY A 365 -19.76 19.44 -7.61
N GLU A 366 -21.07 19.39 -7.37
CA GLU A 366 -21.88 20.59 -7.06
C GLU A 366 -21.47 21.21 -5.73
N ARG A 367 -21.19 20.39 -4.67
CA ARG A 367 -20.71 20.92 -3.39
C ARG A 367 -19.33 21.56 -3.51
N LEU A 368 -18.40 20.94 -4.22
CA LEU A 368 -17.08 21.52 -4.46
C LEU A 368 -17.20 22.91 -5.10
N LYS A 369 -18.01 23.07 -6.15
CA LYS A 369 -18.22 24.35 -6.84
C LYS A 369 -18.77 25.45 -5.95
N HIS A 370 -19.66 25.09 -5.03
CA HIS A 370 -20.43 26.10 -4.28
C HIS A 370 -19.94 26.32 -2.85
N GLN A 371 -19.32 25.31 -2.22
CA GLN A 371 -18.96 25.36 -0.80
C GLN A 371 -17.44 25.35 -0.52
N PHE A 372 -16.60 24.98 -1.49
CA PHE A 372 -15.15 24.84 -1.28
C PHE A 372 -14.31 25.87 -2.02
N LYS A 373 -14.86 27.03 -2.32
CA LYS A 373 -14.13 28.10 -3.00
C LYS A 373 -12.87 28.50 -2.26
N GLY A 374 -11.77 28.67 -2.99
CA GLY A 374 -10.46 29.02 -2.42
C GLY A 374 -9.71 27.85 -1.76
N ASN A 375 -10.23 26.62 -1.82
CA ASN A 375 -9.67 25.44 -1.18
C ASN A 375 -9.31 24.35 -2.20
N ASP A 376 -8.49 23.42 -1.79
CA ASP A 376 -8.14 22.23 -2.55
C ASP A 376 -8.97 21.03 -2.08
N ALA A 377 -9.51 20.27 -3.03
CA ALA A 377 -10.20 19.02 -2.76
C ALA A 377 -9.51 17.87 -3.47
N TRP A 378 -9.32 16.77 -2.75
CA TRP A 378 -8.71 15.55 -3.25
C TRP A 378 -9.65 14.37 -3.08
N ILE A 379 -9.86 13.59 -4.14
CA ILE A 379 -10.80 12.47 -4.16
C ILE A 379 -10.10 11.24 -4.71
N LEU A 380 -10.22 10.11 -3.98
CA LEU A 380 -9.80 8.79 -4.43
C LEU A 380 -10.99 8.06 -5.06
N SER A 381 -10.82 7.48 -6.24
CA SER A 381 -11.77 6.54 -6.85
C SER A 381 -11.06 5.69 -7.90
N TYR A 382 -11.64 4.55 -8.27
CA TYR A 382 -11.12 3.74 -9.38
C TYR A 382 -11.98 3.85 -10.66
N ARG A 383 -13.21 4.40 -10.56
CA ARG A 383 -14.15 4.50 -11.69
C ARG A 383 -14.06 5.85 -12.39
N GLU A 384 -13.70 5.81 -13.67
CA GLU A 384 -13.66 7.03 -14.50
C GLU A 384 -15.04 7.65 -14.64
N GLU A 385 -16.11 6.84 -14.81
CA GLU A 385 -17.49 7.31 -14.90
C GLU A 385 -17.97 8.06 -13.65
N CYS A 386 -17.43 7.74 -12.47
CA CYS A 386 -17.67 8.48 -11.24
C CYS A 386 -17.01 9.86 -11.29
N PHE A 387 -15.77 9.91 -11.72
CA PHE A 387 -15.05 11.17 -11.87
C PHE A 387 -15.67 12.10 -12.92
N ASP A 388 -16.23 11.54 -14.01
CA ASP A 388 -16.93 12.32 -15.03
C ASP A 388 -18.15 13.06 -14.47
N GLN A 389 -18.86 12.46 -13.49
CA GLN A 389 -20.02 13.08 -12.84
C GLN A 389 -19.65 14.28 -11.96
N ILE A 390 -18.41 14.39 -11.46
CA ILE A 390 -17.96 15.56 -10.69
C ILE A 390 -18.06 16.83 -11.56
N GLY A 391 -17.88 16.70 -12.87
CA GLY A 391 -18.05 17.81 -13.82
C GLY A 391 -17.03 18.95 -13.61
N LEU A 392 -15.86 18.62 -13.02
CA LEU A 392 -14.72 19.51 -12.81
C LEU A 392 -13.47 18.89 -13.43
N LYS A 393 -12.59 19.71 -13.97
CA LYS A 393 -11.31 19.25 -14.50
C LYS A 393 -10.29 19.14 -13.36
N PRO A 394 -9.71 17.95 -13.11
CA PRO A 394 -8.67 17.82 -12.09
C PRO A 394 -7.39 18.54 -12.51
N SER A 395 -6.70 19.15 -11.56
CA SER A 395 -5.38 19.77 -11.76
C SER A 395 -4.26 18.71 -11.72
N ILE A 396 -4.40 17.69 -10.86
CA ILE A 396 -3.44 16.59 -10.69
C ILE A 396 -4.20 15.25 -10.67
N LYS A 397 -3.56 14.21 -11.20
CA LYS A 397 -4.00 12.83 -11.15
C LYS A 397 -2.82 11.97 -10.71
N ILE A 398 -2.99 11.20 -9.65
CA ILE A 398 -1.97 10.30 -9.10
C ILE A 398 -2.53 8.88 -9.08
N PRO A 399 -1.92 7.91 -9.76
CA PRO A 399 -2.33 6.51 -9.67
C PRO A 399 -1.94 5.95 -8.30
N LEU A 400 -2.89 5.30 -7.63
CA LEU A 400 -2.73 4.63 -6.34
C LEU A 400 -3.45 3.29 -6.35
N TYR A 401 -3.12 2.41 -5.40
CA TYR A 401 -3.75 1.11 -5.28
C TYR A 401 -4.46 0.97 -3.92
N ASN A 402 -5.77 0.71 -3.95
CA ASN A 402 -6.53 0.36 -2.76
C ASN A 402 -6.84 -1.15 -2.76
N GLY A 403 -5.99 -1.93 -2.11
CA GLY A 403 -5.99 -3.39 -2.24
C GLY A 403 -5.56 -3.81 -3.65
N SER A 404 -6.45 -4.50 -4.37
CA SER A 404 -6.25 -4.89 -5.77
C SER A 404 -6.75 -3.86 -6.79
N LEU A 405 -7.49 -2.84 -6.34
CA LEU A 405 -8.10 -1.84 -7.22
C LEU A 405 -7.08 -0.77 -7.60
N GLU A 406 -6.92 -0.54 -8.90
CA GLU A 406 -6.16 0.57 -9.45
C GLU A 406 -7.02 1.83 -9.41
N CYS A 407 -6.68 2.75 -8.53
CA CYS A 407 -7.40 3.98 -8.26
C CYS A 407 -6.65 5.19 -8.82
N GLU A 408 -7.36 6.28 -9.03
CA GLU A 408 -6.77 7.60 -9.22
C GLU A 408 -7.11 8.50 -8.03
N PHE A 409 -6.11 9.21 -7.53
CA PHE A 409 -6.24 10.26 -6.54
C PHE A 409 -6.16 11.60 -7.25
N ARG A 410 -7.31 12.32 -7.34
CA ARG A 410 -7.45 13.52 -8.16
C ARG A 410 -7.58 14.78 -7.33
N LYS A 411 -6.78 15.80 -7.67
CA LYS A 411 -6.86 17.15 -7.10
C LYS A 411 -7.82 18.02 -7.90
N TYR A 412 -8.73 18.68 -7.21
CA TYR A 412 -9.61 19.72 -7.72
C TYR A 412 -9.31 21.00 -6.96
N GLN A 413 -8.72 21.98 -7.64
CA GLN A 413 -8.45 23.29 -7.09
C GLN A 413 -9.65 24.21 -7.32
N MET A 414 -10.25 24.67 -6.23
CA MET A 414 -11.43 25.52 -6.26
C MET A 414 -11.00 26.98 -6.09
N PHE A 415 -11.17 27.77 -7.12
CA PHE A 415 -10.92 29.21 -7.09
C PHE A 415 -12.24 29.98 -7.14
N ASP A 416 -12.23 31.21 -6.68
CA ASP A 416 -13.39 32.09 -6.78
C ASP A 416 -13.40 32.77 -8.16
N GLY A 417 -14.53 32.69 -8.91
CA GLY A 417 -14.64 33.25 -10.23
C GLY A 417 -14.31 32.31 -11.39
N LYS A 418 -14.02 32.88 -12.55
CA LYS A 418 -13.67 32.12 -13.75
C LYS A 418 -12.18 31.84 -13.79
N LEU A 419 -11.78 30.66 -14.28
CA LEU A 419 -10.38 30.28 -14.44
C LEU A 419 -9.53 31.32 -15.18
N LYS A 420 -10.15 32.04 -16.11
CA LYS A 420 -9.49 33.11 -16.87
C LYS A 420 -9.14 34.31 -15.97
N ASP A 421 -10.03 34.67 -15.06
CA ASP A 421 -9.86 35.80 -14.15
C ASP A 421 -8.79 35.46 -13.11
N PHE A 422 -8.87 34.28 -12.52
CA PHE A 422 -7.85 33.73 -11.61
C PHE A 422 -6.43 33.74 -12.21
N ARG A 423 -6.30 33.36 -13.51
CA ARG A 423 -5.00 33.38 -14.20
C ARG A 423 -4.53 34.79 -14.49
N SER A 424 -5.44 35.74 -14.78
CA SER A 424 -5.09 37.13 -15.03
C SER A 424 -4.63 37.87 -13.79
N GLU A 425 -5.05 37.40 -12.60
CA GLU A 425 -4.63 37.88 -11.29
C GLU A 425 -3.33 37.22 -10.79
N GLY A 426 -2.64 36.44 -11.65
CA GLY A 426 -1.38 35.76 -11.31
C GLY A 426 -1.57 34.40 -10.63
N GLY A 427 -2.81 33.92 -10.53
CA GLY A 427 -3.09 32.60 -9.95
C GLY A 427 -2.53 31.48 -10.81
N VAL A 428 -1.82 30.55 -10.17
CA VAL A 428 -1.17 29.40 -10.80
C VAL A 428 -1.94 28.14 -10.44
N VAL A 429 -2.54 27.47 -11.44
CA VAL A 429 -3.29 26.20 -11.25
C VAL A 429 -2.38 25.04 -10.87
N LYS A 430 -1.07 25.17 -11.12
CA LYS A 430 -0.04 24.19 -10.78
C LYS A 430 1.22 24.91 -10.35
N THR A 431 1.79 24.51 -9.23
CA THR A 431 3.11 24.99 -8.81
C THR A 431 4.17 24.54 -9.81
N GLU A 432 5.32 25.22 -9.84
CA GLU A 432 6.44 24.82 -10.70
C GLU A 432 6.95 23.41 -10.34
N GLU A 433 6.88 23.05 -9.06
CA GLU A 433 7.24 21.72 -8.58
C GLU A 433 6.27 20.65 -9.06
N GLU A 434 4.95 20.92 -9.03
CA GLU A 434 3.93 20.06 -9.62
C GLU A 434 4.10 19.90 -11.14
N LYS A 435 4.45 20.97 -11.85
CA LYS A 435 4.76 20.92 -13.29
C LYS A 435 6.01 20.07 -13.56
N ARG A 436 7.04 20.21 -12.75
CA ARG A 436 8.29 19.43 -12.86
C ARG A 436 8.04 17.95 -12.62
N GLN A 437 7.30 17.59 -11.56
CA GLN A 437 6.91 16.20 -11.27
C GLN A 437 6.05 15.59 -12.40
N MET A 438 5.15 16.38 -12.99
CA MET A 438 4.36 15.91 -14.14
C MET A 438 5.21 15.73 -15.39
N ALA A 439 6.16 16.62 -15.65
CA ALA A 439 7.08 16.49 -16.78
C ALA A 439 7.97 15.25 -16.64
N GLU A 440 8.43 14.98 -15.43
CA GLU A 440 9.23 13.81 -15.09
C GLU A 440 8.43 12.50 -15.25
N LYS A 441 7.20 12.46 -14.72
CA LYS A 441 6.29 11.32 -14.94
C LYS A 441 5.98 11.09 -16.42
N HIS A 442 5.80 12.15 -17.19
CA HIS A 442 5.55 12.05 -18.63
C HIS A 442 6.78 11.53 -19.40
N ARG A 443 7.97 11.91 -18.95
CA ARG A 443 9.24 11.40 -19.46
C ARG A 443 9.39 9.90 -19.19
N PHE A 444 9.18 9.46 -17.94
CA PHE A 444 9.22 8.04 -17.56
C PHE A 444 8.16 7.21 -18.32
N LYS A 445 6.95 7.75 -18.49
CA LYS A 445 5.92 7.06 -19.27
C LYS A 445 6.34 6.89 -20.75
N LYS A 446 6.90 7.94 -21.36
CA LYS A 446 7.42 7.86 -22.73
C LYS A 446 8.59 6.89 -22.87
N GLU A 447 9.51 6.87 -21.91
CA GLU A 447 10.63 5.93 -21.89
C GLU A 447 10.16 4.48 -21.76
N ARG A 448 9.12 4.24 -20.93
CA ARG A 448 8.51 2.91 -20.80
C ARG A 448 7.76 2.46 -22.07
N GLU A 449 7.00 3.36 -22.69
CA GLU A 449 6.33 3.09 -23.96
C GLU A 449 7.35 2.87 -25.10
N PHE A 450 8.46 3.58 -25.07
CA PHE A 450 9.54 3.40 -26.02
C PHE A 450 10.24 2.05 -25.84
N LYS A 451 10.55 1.65 -24.60
CA LYS A 451 11.10 0.32 -24.30
C LYS A 451 10.17 -0.80 -24.75
N LYS A 452 8.87 -0.67 -24.44
CA LYS A 452 7.87 -1.66 -24.87
C LYS A 452 7.78 -1.79 -26.40
N ARG A 453 7.90 -0.68 -27.14
CA ARG A 453 7.93 -0.70 -28.61
C ARG A 453 9.22 -1.30 -29.18
N LEU A 454 10.34 -1.19 -28.46
CA LEU A 454 11.59 -1.85 -28.83
C LEU A 454 11.49 -3.36 -28.61
N GLU A 455 10.98 -3.80 -27.47
CA GLU A 455 10.73 -5.20 -27.15
C GLU A 455 9.77 -5.84 -28.18
N GLU A 456 8.64 -5.18 -28.49
CA GLU A 456 7.71 -5.63 -29.54
C GLU A 456 8.33 -5.67 -30.98
N LYS A 457 9.32 -4.82 -31.26
CA LYS A 457 10.07 -4.88 -32.54
C LYS A 457 11.05 -6.02 -32.56
N GLU A 458 11.78 -6.24 -31.48
CA GLU A 458 12.73 -7.36 -31.36
C GLU A 458 12.00 -8.71 -31.46
N GLU A 459 10.85 -8.87 -30.78
CA GLU A 459 10.01 -10.06 -30.88
C GLU A 459 9.48 -10.30 -32.30
N ASN A 460 9.09 -9.25 -33.04
CA ASN A 460 8.64 -9.37 -34.40
C ASN A 460 9.79 -9.71 -35.36
N GLU A 461 10.99 -9.14 -35.17
CA GLU A 461 12.18 -9.47 -35.97
C GLU A 461 12.65 -10.91 -35.71
N GLU A 462 12.58 -11.40 -34.45
CA GLU A 462 12.86 -12.82 -34.14
C GLU A 462 11.80 -13.75 -34.74
N ALA A 463 10.53 -13.39 -34.74
CA ALA A 463 9.45 -14.15 -35.35
C ALA A 463 9.64 -14.22 -36.89
N ASP A 464 10.05 -13.14 -37.54
CA ASP A 464 10.35 -13.10 -38.97
C ASP A 464 11.58 -13.92 -39.33
N ILE A 465 12.62 -13.93 -38.49
CA ILE A 465 13.81 -14.78 -38.67
C ILE A 465 13.45 -16.26 -38.50
N LEU A 466 12.62 -16.62 -37.54
CA LEU A 466 12.10 -17.97 -37.33
C LEU A 466 11.26 -18.43 -38.54
N ASN A 467 10.35 -17.62 -39.04
CA ASN A 467 9.55 -17.92 -40.24
C ASN A 467 10.41 -18.05 -41.50
N PHE A 468 11.46 -17.24 -41.64
CA PHE A 468 12.40 -17.34 -42.75
C PHE A 468 13.23 -18.63 -42.67
N THR A 469 13.58 -19.09 -41.49
CA THR A 469 14.32 -20.34 -41.26
C THR A 469 13.44 -21.57 -41.54
N PHE A 470 12.16 -21.54 -41.16
CA PHE A 470 11.20 -22.61 -41.47
C PHE A 470 10.95 -22.75 -42.96
N HIS A 471 10.82 -21.65 -43.70
CA HIS A 471 10.65 -21.71 -45.18
C HIS A 471 11.87 -22.24 -45.91
N LYS A 472 13.09 -22.07 -45.38
CA LYS A 472 14.31 -22.65 -45.98
C LYS A 472 14.42 -24.16 -45.73
N HIS A 473 13.83 -24.70 -44.67
CA HIS A 473 13.84 -26.15 -44.42
C HIS A 473 12.81 -26.93 -45.25
N ASP A 474 11.72 -26.28 -45.70
CA ASP A 474 10.69 -26.92 -46.53
C ASP A 474 11.06 -26.97 -48.03
N LEU A 475 11.96 -26.11 -48.50
CA LEU A 475 12.45 -26.11 -49.87
C LEU A 475 13.55 -27.16 -50.17
N GLY A 476 13.97 -27.91 -49.13
CA GLY A 476 15.02 -28.94 -49.21
C GLY A 476 14.55 -30.37 -49.46
N ARG A 477 13.25 -30.65 -49.49
CA ARG A 477 12.69 -32.00 -49.65
C ARG A 477 11.60 -32.05 -50.71
N ASN A 478 11.93 -31.86 -51.97
CA ASN A 478 11.20 -32.48 -53.08
C ASN A 478 12.03 -32.33 -54.40
N ARG A 479 12.87 -33.29 -54.69
CA ARG A 479 13.32 -33.59 -56.04
C ARG A 479 12.83 -34.99 -56.38
N GLY A 480 11.85 -35.04 -57.28
CA GLY A 480 11.47 -36.28 -57.93
C GLY A 480 10.08 -36.25 -58.53
N GLY A 481 9.96 -36.10 -59.86
CA GLY A 481 8.73 -36.49 -60.59
C GLY A 481 8.18 -35.45 -61.56
N HIS A 482 8.64 -35.48 -62.72
CA HIS A 482 8.15 -35.25 -64.09
C HIS A 482 6.71 -34.76 -64.38
N GLU A 483 6.71 -33.93 -65.48
CA GLU A 483 5.67 -33.69 -66.51
C GLU A 483 4.69 -32.59 -66.25
N SER A 484 4.74 -31.52 -66.98
CA SER A 484 4.54 -31.08 -68.37
C SER A 484 3.19 -30.36 -68.57
N PHE A 485 3.28 -29.21 -69.31
CA PHE A 485 2.19 -28.45 -69.98
C PHE A 485 1.15 -27.69 -69.12
N ASP A 486 0.73 -26.46 -69.40
CA ASP A 486 0.76 -25.62 -70.62
C ASP A 486 0.50 -24.12 -70.20
N ARG A 487 0.77 -23.27 -71.19
CA ARG A 487 0.72 -21.83 -71.25
C ARG A 487 -0.69 -21.23 -71.13
N SER A 488 -0.74 -20.06 -70.58
CA SER A 488 -1.39 -18.79 -71.03
C SER A 488 -1.93 -18.04 -69.82
N GLY A 489 -1.71 -16.80 -69.61
CA GLY A 489 -1.47 -15.64 -70.35
C GLY A 489 -2.29 -14.48 -69.84
N LYS A 490 -1.68 -13.31 -69.66
CA LYS A 490 -2.27 -11.96 -69.53
C LYS A 490 -2.64 -11.45 -68.15
N ASP A 491 -1.80 -10.55 -67.67
CA ASP A 491 -1.86 -9.07 -67.80
C ASP A 491 -3.09 -8.37 -67.18
N ARG A 492 -2.86 -7.52 -66.21
CA ARG A 492 -2.98 -6.06 -66.16
C ARG A 492 -3.21 -5.58 -64.71
N LYS A 493 -2.26 -4.82 -64.23
CA LYS A 493 -2.28 -3.40 -63.83
C LYS A 493 -3.66 -2.81 -63.59
N GLU A 494 -3.86 -2.21 -62.39
CA GLU A 494 -4.04 -0.76 -62.27
C GLU A 494 -4.08 -0.26 -60.82
N ARG A 495 -3.31 0.80 -60.61
CA ARG A 495 -3.36 1.77 -59.51
C ARG A 495 -4.62 2.61 -59.64
N LYS A 496 -5.12 3.18 -58.48
CA LYS A 496 -5.57 4.54 -58.24
C LYS A 496 -6.09 4.60 -56.80
N GLU A 497 -5.56 5.34 -55.95
CA GLU A 497 -5.55 6.78 -55.57
C GLU A 497 -6.93 7.48 -55.53
N PHE A 498 -7.09 8.22 -54.40
CA PHE A 498 -7.97 9.39 -54.12
C PHE A 498 -9.47 9.11 -53.93
N SER A 499 -10.21 9.80 -53.08
CA SER A 499 -10.12 11.02 -52.26
C SER A 499 -11.44 11.20 -51.46
N LYS A 500 -11.34 11.95 -50.37
CA LYS A 500 -12.35 12.84 -49.73
C LYS A 500 -13.77 12.87 -50.26
N GLY A 501 -14.74 12.98 -49.33
CA GLY A 501 -15.87 13.87 -49.53
C GLY A 501 -17.22 13.45 -48.91
N ASP A 502 -17.62 14.22 -47.92
CA ASP A 502 -18.93 14.79 -47.64
C ASP A 502 -20.19 13.98 -47.30
N ARG A 503 -20.65 14.29 -46.10
CA ARG A 503 -22.01 14.62 -45.64
C ARG A 503 -23.21 14.23 -46.51
N LYS A 504 -24.21 13.62 -45.90
CA LYS A 504 -25.56 14.21 -45.67
C LYS A 504 -26.52 13.27 -44.94
N GLU A 505 -27.28 13.90 -44.11
CA GLU A 505 -28.51 13.62 -43.40
C GLU A 505 -29.65 12.91 -44.16
N PHE A 506 -30.66 12.60 -43.35
CA PHE A 506 -32.08 12.18 -43.57
C PHE A 506 -32.29 10.67 -43.39
N GLY A 507 -33.24 10.15 -42.60
CA GLY A 507 -34.44 10.70 -42.01
C GLY A 507 -35.34 9.53 -41.62
N LYS A 508 -36.08 9.70 -40.58
CA LYS A 508 -37.35 9.10 -40.12
C LYS A 508 -37.98 7.88 -40.81
N GLY A 509 -38.51 6.97 -39.97
CA GLY A 509 -39.61 6.07 -40.26
C GLY A 509 -39.66 4.86 -39.33
N LYS A 510 -40.45 4.92 -38.28
CA LYS A 510 -41.66 4.18 -37.91
C LYS A 510 -41.80 2.72 -38.49
N ASP A 511 -41.95 1.69 -37.71
CA ASP A 511 -43.19 1.10 -37.21
C ASP A 511 -42.94 -0.28 -36.51
N ARG A 512 -43.62 -0.42 -35.41
CA ARG A 512 -44.21 -1.55 -34.71
C ARG A 512 -44.23 -2.92 -35.43
N LYS A 513 -43.95 -3.98 -34.69
CA LYS A 513 -44.93 -5.07 -34.42
C LYS A 513 -44.49 -6.00 -33.29
N ASP A 514 -45.43 -6.17 -32.40
CA ASP A 514 -45.57 -7.18 -31.35
C ASP A 514 -45.32 -8.61 -31.85
N PHE A 515 -44.75 -9.46 -30.97
CA PHE A 515 -45.18 -10.85 -30.85
C PHE A 515 -45.06 -11.34 -29.40
N LYS A 516 -46.21 -11.69 -28.86
CA LYS A 516 -46.46 -12.39 -27.58
C LYS A 516 -46.20 -13.90 -27.70
N ARG A 517 -46.06 -14.47 -26.51
CA ARG A 517 -46.25 -15.87 -26.05
C ARG A 517 -44.92 -16.57 -25.76
N GLY A 518 -44.70 -17.18 -24.59
CA GLY A 518 -45.60 -17.68 -23.55
C GLY A 518 -44.95 -18.98 -23.04
N GLY A 519 -44.93 -19.21 -21.73
CA GLY A 519 -44.49 -20.50 -21.22
C GLY A 519 -44.09 -20.49 -19.74
N LYS A 520 -45.08 -20.46 -18.85
CA LYS A 520 -44.93 -20.87 -17.44
C LYS A 520 -44.46 -22.32 -17.35
N ARG A 521 -43.56 -22.63 -16.43
CA ARG A 521 -43.59 -23.92 -15.71
C ARG A 521 -43.21 -23.69 -14.25
N ASP A 522 -44.20 -23.79 -13.38
CA ASP A 522 -44.13 -24.12 -11.97
C ASP A 522 -43.52 -25.50 -11.78
N PHE A 523 -42.69 -25.65 -10.77
CA PHE A 523 -42.57 -26.87 -10.00
C PHE A 523 -42.26 -26.55 -8.54
N SER A 524 -43.32 -26.61 -7.74
CA SER A 524 -43.32 -26.76 -6.29
C SER A 524 -43.08 -28.20 -5.90
N LYS A 525 -42.41 -28.42 -4.78
CA LYS A 525 -42.44 -29.46 -3.73
C LYS A 525 -40.99 -29.73 -3.34
N GLY A 526 -40.49 -29.44 -2.15
CA GLY A 526 -41.04 -29.82 -0.83
C GLY A 526 -40.22 -31.02 -0.32
N LYS A 527 -39.42 -30.83 0.68
CA LYS A 527 -39.26 -31.75 1.80
C LYS A 527 -38.34 -31.23 2.88
N ASP A 528 -38.94 -31.03 4.03
CA ASP A 528 -38.34 -30.98 5.36
C ASP A 528 -37.35 -32.11 5.62
N PHE A 529 -36.28 -31.79 6.36
CA PHE A 529 -35.76 -32.67 7.42
C PHE A 529 -35.02 -31.81 8.46
N GLY A 530 -35.71 -31.59 9.56
CA GLY A 530 -35.10 -31.08 10.78
C GLY A 530 -34.30 -32.15 11.50
N LYS A 531 -33.28 -31.72 12.20
CA LYS A 531 -32.87 -32.29 13.48
C LYS A 531 -32.05 -31.29 14.30
N LYS A 532 -32.68 -30.83 15.36
CA LYS A 532 -32.06 -30.24 16.54
C LYS A 532 -31.09 -31.24 17.17
N ARG A 533 -29.94 -30.80 17.61
CA ARG A 533 -29.26 -31.33 18.80
C ARG A 533 -28.84 -30.15 19.67
N ARG A 534 -29.49 -30.07 20.82
CA ARG A 534 -28.99 -29.44 22.04
C ARG A 534 -27.84 -30.30 22.56
N PHE A 535 -26.84 -29.68 23.11
CA PHE A 535 -26.05 -30.24 24.21
C PHE A 535 -26.02 -29.20 25.32
N ASP A 536 -26.47 -29.68 26.46
CA ASP A 536 -26.52 -28.97 27.74
C ASP A 536 -25.15 -28.93 28.37
N ASP A 537 -25.03 -27.97 29.28
CA ASP A 537 -24.00 -27.74 30.27
C ASP A 537 -23.57 -29.03 31.00
N ASP A 538 -22.29 -29.08 31.41
CA ASP A 538 -21.94 -29.42 32.79
C ASP A 538 -20.47 -29.04 33.08
N GLU A 539 -20.32 -28.48 34.28
CA GLU A 539 -19.16 -28.07 35.04
C GLU A 539 -18.12 -29.20 35.22
N ASP A 540 -16.79 -28.87 35.14
CA ASP A 540 -15.80 -28.94 36.24
C ASP A 540 -14.51 -28.22 35.84
#